data_26fec0dcfb8b91364e76ce8c908dd64e
#
_entry.id   26fec0dcfb8b91364e76ce8c908dd64e
#
_cell.length_a   1.000
_cell.length_b   1.000
_cell.length_c   1.000
_cell.angle_alpha   90.00
_cell.angle_beta   90.00
_cell.angle_gamma   90.00
#
_symmetry.space_group_name_H-M   'P 1'
#
loop_
_entity.id
_entity.type
_entity.pdbx_description
1 polymer ?
#
loop_
_entity_poly.entity_id
_entity_poly.type
_entity_poly.pdbx_seq_one_letter_code
_entity_poly.pdbx_strand_id
1 'polypeptide(L)'
;MIDLLHRLYGNTGFGFLDWRMLVMWAVVAVLLYLAVYKKFEPLLLVPIAFGAILANLPTEGIVNKPASIVRSPETGEVVYVAAESGRAVDLNAVEKMMPLTVGDLDATILQALLDGDTVDGFGRGSLLYVLRRDVPDAPKKSLELKIDEHSFQPTDILIWAHASGRVVDSSVEEGDRVVQGQPIGELHSERTGGLFHYIQMGILLELFPPLIFLGVGALTDFGPLIANPRVLLLGAAAQFGVFGTFMGAQMLGFSTEASSAIGIIGGADGPTSIFLANALAPELLAPIAVAAYSYMALVPVIQPPIMRGLTSMKERKIRMNRLRPVSRLEKLVFGVIVTITCILLVPPASPLIGMLMFGNFLRECKVTERLNKAAQNELINVITIFLGTSVGITMTGDRFLRRETLGILVLGVLAFGIATASGVLMAKFMNLFCKNKINPLIGS
;
A
#
# COMPACT_ATOMS: atom_id res chain seq x y z
N MET A 1 9.24 -31.15 30.19
CA MET A 1 7.94 -30.42 30.15
C MET A 1 8.14 -28.92 29.88
N ILE A 2 9.05 -28.25 30.60
CA ILE A 2 9.38 -26.82 30.36
C ILE A 2 9.99 -26.62 28.98
N ASP A 3 10.91 -27.49 28.54
CA ASP A 3 11.50 -27.41 27.18
C ASP A 3 10.50 -27.67 26.07
N LEU A 4 9.51 -28.55 26.31
CA LEU A 4 8.42 -28.77 25.36
C LEU A 4 7.52 -27.54 25.25
N LEU A 5 7.21 -26.88 26.37
CA LEU A 5 6.45 -25.64 26.41
C LEU A 5 7.21 -24.49 25.75
N HIS A 6 8.54 -24.40 25.94
CA HIS A 6 9.37 -23.40 25.25
C HIS A 6 9.43 -23.62 23.73
N ARG A 7 9.54 -24.86 23.29
CA ARG A 7 9.50 -25.21 21.84
C ARG A 7 8.12 -24.95 21.25
N LEU A 8 7.05 -25.29 21.98
CA LEU A 8 5.68 -24.98 21.55
C LEU A 8 5.44 -23.46 21.48
N TYR A 9 5.93 -22.69 22.48
CA TYR A 9 5.84 -21.23 22.48
C TYR A 9 6.62 -20.61 21.32
N GLY A 10 7.84 -21.06 21.07
CA GLY A 10 8.69 -20.60 19.97
C GLY A 10 8.14 -20.92 18.58
N ASN A 11 7.29 -21.96 18.45
CA ASN A 11 6.64 -22.33 17.20
C ASN A 11 5.24 -21.67 17.02
N THR A 12 4.80 -20.89 18.00
CA THR A 12 3.54 -20.15 17.91
C THR A 12 3.81 -18.67 17.64
N GLY A 13 2.85 -17.98 17.05
CA GLY A 13 2.92 -16.53 16.81
C GLY A 13 3.14 -15.69 18.09
N PHE A 14 2.89 -16.24 19.29
CA PHE A 14 3.10 -15.53 20.55
C PHE A 14 4.57 -15.19 20.81
N GLY A 15 5.53 -16.01 20.32
CA GLY A 15 6.97 -15.76 20.44
C GLY A 15 7.46 -14.60 19.55
N PHE A 16 6.68 -14.20 18.57
CA PHE A 16 7.01 -13.15 17.59
C PHE A 16 6.21 -11.85 17.78
N LEU A 17 5.49 -11.71 18.91
CA LEU A 17 4.73 -10.50 19.21
C LEU A 17 5.69 -9.33 19.48
N ASP A 18 5.59 -8.29 18.64
CA ASP A 18 6.25 -7.00 18.83
C ASP A 18 5.29 -6.00 19.50
N TRP A 19 5.81 -5.07 20.31
CA TRP A 19 5.04 -3.99 20.93
C TRP A 19 4.32 -3.12 19.89
N ARG A 20 4.90 -2.98 18.70
CA ARG A 20 4.29 -2.24 17.59
C ARG A 20 3.00 -2.89 17.11
N MET A 21 2.93 -4.22 17.10
CA MET A 21 1.71 -4.97 16.77
C MET A 21 0.60 -4.66 17.79
N LEU A 22 0.94 -4.61 19.10
CA LEU A 22 -0.02 -4.28 20.15
C LEU A 22 -0.56 -2.85 20.02
N VAL A 23 0.30 -1.90 19.68
CA VAL A 23 -0.12 -0.51 19.39
C VAL A 23 -1.04 -0.47 18.18
N MET A 24 -0.72 -1.21 17.12
CA MET A 24 -1.57 -1.29 15.94
C MET A 24 -2.92 -1.94 16.23
N TRP A 25 -2.99 -2.93 17.10
CA TRP A 25 -4.27 -3.49 17.55
C TRP A 25 -5.13 -2.47 18.29
N ALA A 26 -4.50 -1.60 19.10
CA ALA A 26 -5.22 -0.48 19.73
C ALA A 26 -5.73 0.53 18.68
N VAL A 27 -4.93 0.88 17.67
CA VAL A 27 -5.35 1.73 16.54
C VAL A 27 -6.53 1.08 15.81
N VAL A 28 -6.44 -0.20 15.49
CA VAL A 28 -7.51 -0.95 14.84
C VAL A 28 -8.80 -0.99 15.69
N ALA A 29 -8.68 -1.17 17.00
CA ALA A 29 -9.82 -1.12 17.90
C ALA A 29 -10.54 0.24 17.86
N VAL A 30 -9.78 1.34 17.77
CA VAL A 30 -10.33 2.70 17.59
C VAL A 30 -11.04 2.80 16.23
N LEU A 31 -10.42 2.34 15.13
CA LEU A 31 -11.03 2.37 13.80
C LEU A 31 -12.35 1.56 13.78
N LEU A 32 -12.37 0.36 14.36
CA LEU A 32 -13.58 -0.45 14.47
C LEU A 32 -14.63 0.22 15.34
N TYR A 33 -14.25 0.84 16.44
CA TYR A 33 -15.19 1.61 17.27
C TYR A 33 -15.84 2.75 16.48
N LEU A 34 -15.05 3.51 15.72
CA LEU A 34 -15.55 4.59 14.86
C LEU A 34 -16.48 4.04 13.76
N ALA A 35 -16.11 2.94 13.13
CA ALA A 35 -16.90 2.34 12.07
C ALA A 35 -18.23 1.75 12.58
N VAL A 36 -18.17 0.93 13.64
CA VAL A 36 -19.33 0.13 14.10
C VAL A 36 -20.26 0.96 15.01
N TYR A 37 -19.71 1.65 16.01
CA TYR A 37 -20.55 2.38 16.99
C TYR A 37 -20.86 3.80 16.55
N LYS A 38 -19.89 4.52 15.99
CA LYS A 38 -20.12 5.88 15.48
C LYS A 38 -20.68 5.91 14.07
N LYS A 39 -20.68 4.77 13.36
CA LYS A 39 -21.16 4.60 11.98
C LYS A 39 -20.44 5.53 11.00
N PHE A 40 -19.15 5.81 11.24
CA PHE A 40 -18.31 6.60 10.37
C PHE A 40 -17.81 5.71 9.23
N GLU A 41 -18.31 5.94 8.02
CA GLU A 41 -17.93 5.27 6.78
C GLU A 41 -17.65 3.75 6.96
N PRO A 42 -18.64 2.98 7.48
CA PRO A 42 -18.39 1.59 7.89
C PRO A 42 -18.01 0.68 6.72
N LEU A 43 -18.49 0.99 5.51
CA LEU A 43 -18.23 0.18 4.32
C LEU A 43 -16.74 0.12 3.97
N LEU A 44 -15.98 1.15 4.34
CA LEU A 44 -14.57 1.25 4.04
C LEU A 44 -13.70 1.00 5.28
N LEU A 45 -14.03 1.61 6.42
CA LEU A 45 -13.23 1.47 7.63
C LEU A 45 -13.18 0.04 8.16
N VAL A 46 -14.26 -0.75 8.03
CA VAL A 46 -14.26 -2.14 8.49
C VAL A 46 -13.28 -3.01 7.68
N PRO A 47 -13.30 -3.03 6.34
CA PRO A 47 -12.28 -3.75 5.57
C PRO A 47 -10.84 -3.28 5.85
N ILE A 48 -10.61 -1.96 6.00
CA ILE A 48 -9.28 -1.41 6.35
C ILE A 48 -8.84 -1.95 7.72
N ALA A 49 -9.69 -1.84 8.72
CA ALA A 49 -9.38 -2.29 10.07
C ALA A 49 -9.09 -3.80 10.11
N PHE A 50 -9.88 -4.60 9.38
CA PHE A 50 -9.67 -6.03 9.30
C PHE A 50 -8.35 -6.39 8.58
N GLY A 51 -8.04 -5.73 7.48
CA GLY A 51 -6.75 -5.85 6.79
C GLY A 51 -5.58 -5.50 7.71
N ALA A 52 -5.71 -4.43 8.51
CA ALA A 52 -4.69 -4.02 9.48
C ALA A 52 -4.52 -5.01 10.65
N ILE A 53 -5.59 -5.70 11.09
CA ILE A 53 -5.45 -6.84 12.02
C ILE A 53 -4.56 -7.90 11.40
N LEU A 54 -4.90 -8.33 10.19
CA LEU A 54 -4.18 -9.39 9.50
C LEU A 54 -2.70 -9.03 9.29
N ALA A 55 -2.40 -7.78 8.92
CA ALA A 55 -1.04 -7.31 8.69
C ALA A 55 -0.17 -7.26 9.96
N ASN A 56 -0.80 -7.14 11.13
CA ASN A 56 -0.13 -7.04 12.43
C ASN A 56 -0.32 -8.30 13.29
N LEU A 57 -0.70 -9.42 12.67
CA LEU A 57 -0.59 -10.74 13.28
C LEU A 57 0.82 -11.28 13.02
N PRO A 58 1.45 -11.95 14.01
CA PRO A 58 2.75 -12.57 13.83
C PRO A 58 2.62 -13.82 12.96
N THR A 59 2.58 -13.59 11.66
CA THR A 59 2.54 -14.60 10.61
C THR A 59 3.79 -14.50 9.76
N GLU A 60 4.06 -15.52 8.96
CA GLU A 60 5.18 -15.52 7.99
C GLU A 60 4.98 -14.55 6.79
N GLY A 61 4.15 -13.52 6.98
CA GLY A 61 3.77 -12.56 5.94
C GLY A 61 2.51 -12.98 5.18
N ILE A 62 1.57 -12.03 5.09
CA ILE A 62 0.27 -12.27 4.46
C ILE A 62 0.31 -11.99 2.97
N VAL A 63 1.10 -11.00 2.56
CA VAL A 63 1.19 -10.54 1.18
C VAL A 63 2.39 -11.12 0.46
N ASN A 64 3.55 -10.95 1.06
CA ASN A 64 4.78 -11.56 0.61
C ASN A 64 5.19 -12.58 1.65
N LYS A 65 5.57 -13.81 1.25
CA LYS A 65 6.31 -14.63 2.19
C LYS A 65 7.51 -13.81 2.65
N PRO A 66 7.80 -13.74 3.97
CA PRO A 66 9.01 -13.08 4.43
C PRO A 66 10.17 -13.66 3.65
N ALA A 67 11.14 -12.82 3.38
CA ALA A 67 12.40 -13.29 2.89
C ALA A 67 12.87 -14.39 3.86
N SER A 68 13.18 -15.56 3.36
CA SER A 68 13.67 -16.62 4.22
C SER A 68 15.08 -16.22 4.69
N ILE A 69 15.22 -16.00 5.97
CA ILE A 69 16.50 -15.64 6.58
C ILE A 69 17.35 -16.91 6.61
N VAL A 70 18.47 -16.88 5.90
CA VAL A 70 19.48 -17.91 5.96
C VAL A 70 20.28 -17.70 7.24
N ARG A 71 20.34 -18.71 8.09
CA ARG A 71 21.09 -18.65 9.35
C ARG A 71 22.25 -19.61 9.31
N SER A 72 23.36 -19.23 9.97
CA SER A 72 24.50 -20.11 10.12
C SER A 72 24.09 -21.34 10.95
N PRO A 73 24.32 -22.58 10.47
CA PRO A 73 24.02 -23.80 11.21
C PRO A 73 24.97 -24.02 12.37
N GLU A 74 26.19 -23.51 12.29
CA GLU A 74 27.27 -23.68 13.29
C GLU A 74 28.08 -22.38 13.41
N THR A 75 28.96 -22.36 14.43
CA THR A 75 29.97 -21.30 14.61
C THR A 75 31.18 -21.60 13.74
N GLY A 76 31.68 -20.58 13.00
CA GLY A 76 32.82 -20.77 12.11
C GLY A 76 33.16 -19.51 11.31
N GLU A 77 34.06 -19.64 10.36
CA GLU A 77 34.52 -18.63 9.45
C GLU A 77 33.91 -18.83 8.08
N VAL A 78 33.39 -17.77 7.46
CA VAL A 78 32.84 -17.79 6.10
C VAL A 78 33.99 -17.87 5.10
N VAL A 79 34.09 -18.99 4.39
CA VAL A 79 35.16 -19.24 3.42
C VAL A 79 34.80 -18.78 2.01
N TYR A 80 33.52 -18.83 1.69
CA TYR A 80 33.03 -18.43 0.39
C TYR A 80 31.57 -17.92 0.45
N VAL A 81 31.30 -16.85 -0.29
CA VAL A 81 29.97 -16.26 -0.41
C VAL A 81 29.51 -16.36 -1.85
N ALA A 82 28.66 -17.34 -2.13
CA ALA A 82 27.98 -17.47 -3.42
C ALA A 82 26.67 -16.67 -3.48
N ALA A 83 26.23 -16.10 -2.36
CA ALA A 83 24.97 -15.38 -2.17
C ALA A 83 25.09 -13.92 -2.60
N GLU A 84 25.43 -13.66 -3.86
CA GLU A 84 25.45 -12.30 -4.41
C GLU A 84 24.03 -11.73 -4.54
N SER A 85 23.87 -10.43 -4.23
CA SER A 85 22.58 -9.74 -4.37
C SER A 85 22.05 -9.83 -5.81
N GLY A 86 20.80 -10.25 -5.94
CA GLY A 86 20.14 -10.47 -7.23
C GLY A 86 20.31 -11.87 -7.81
N ARG A 87 21.16 -12.75 -7.22
CA ARG A 87 21.34 -14.13 -7.67
C ARG A 87 20.01 -14.91 -7.58
N ALA A 88 19.60 -15.50 -8.71
CA ALA A 88 18.41 -16.35 -8.76
C ALA A 88 18.69 -17.73 -8.18
N VAL A 89 17.77 -18.23 -7.38
CA VAL A 89 17.79 -19.58 -6.78
C VAL A 89 16.57 -20.34 -7.26
N ASP A 90 16.78 -21.52 -7.86
CA ASP A 90 15.71 -22.41 -8.30
C ASP A 90 15.88 -23.80 -7.68
N LEU A 91 14.95 -24.17 -6.81
CA LEU A 91 14.93 -25.48 -6.12
C LEU A 91 13.96 -26.48 -6.76
N ASN A 92 13.33 -26.15 -7.87
CA ASN A 92 12.32 -27.04 -8.50
C ASN A 92 12.91 -28.37 -9.03
N ALA A 93 14.23 -28.45 -9.16
CA ALA A 93 14.94 -29.62 -9.66
C ALA A 93 15.63 -30.45 -8.54
N VAL A 94 15.41 -30.12 -7.28
CA VAL A 94 16.11 -30.80 -6.18
C VAL A 94 15.38 -32.07 -5.79
N GLU A 95 15.89 -33.21 -6.24
CA GLU A 95 15.38 -34.55 -5.90
C GLU A 95 16.24 -35.28 -4.86
N LYS A 96 17.44 -34.80 -4.57
CA LYS A 96 18.41 -35.48 -3.67
C LYS A 96 18.60 -34.73 -2.36
N MET A 97 18.95 -35.50 -1.32
CA MET A 97 19.38 -34.95 -0.04
C MET A 97 20.64 -34.12 -0.26
N MET A 98 20.59 -32.83 0.06
CA MET A 98 21.72 -31.93 -0.16
C MET A 98 22.92 -32.34 0.73
N PRO A 99 24.15 -32.43 0.17
CA PRO A 99 25.32 -32.73 0.95
C PRO A 99 25.58 -31.63 2.00
N LEU A 100 26.11 -32.04 3.15
CA LEU A 100 26.35 -31.13 4.25
C LEU A 100 27.77 -30.57 4.25
N THR A 101 28.72 -31.28 3.64
CA THR A 101 30.13 -30.87 3.61
C THR A 101 30.73 -30.93 2.23
N VAL A 102 31.82 -30.18 2.03
CA VAL A 102 32.59 -30.18 0.78
C VAL A 102 33.09 -31.57 0.42
N GLY A 103 33.47 -32.40 1.40
CA GLY A 103 33.97 -33.76 1.18
C GLY A 103 32.94 -34.72 0.58
N ASP A 104 31.66 -34.35 0.57
CA ASP A 104 30.59 -35.16 0.02
C ASP A 104 30.41 -34.92 -1.51
N LEU A 105 31.14 -33.97 -2.11
CA LEU A 105 31.04 -33.56 -3.48
C LEU A 105 32.32 -33.78 -4.29
N ASP A 106 32.18 -34.10 -5.57
CA ASP A 106 33.28 -34.06 -6.52
C ASP A 106 33.67 -32.61 -6.85
N ALA A 107 34.96 -32.36 -7.15
CA ALA A 107 35.49 -31.04 -7.42
C ALA A 107 34.75 -30.32 -8.59
N THR A 108 34.39 -31.07 -9.63
CA THR A 108 33.66 -30.56 -10.79
C THR A 108 32.23 -30.11 -10.45
N ILE A 109 31.57 -30.86 -9.58
CA ILE A 109 30.24 -30.55 -9.08
C ILE A 109 30.30 -29.33 -8.19
N LEU A 110 31.28 -29.25 -7.28
CA LEU A 110 31.47 -28.11 -6.41
C LEU A 110 31.73 -26.83 -7.19
N GLN A 111 32.64 -26.88 -8.19
CA GLN A 111 32.91 -25.73 -9.07
C GLN A 111 31.64 -25.21 -9.74
N ALA A 112 30.85 -26.09 -10.38
CA ALA A 112 29.62 -25.70 -11.04
C ALA A 112 28.59 -25.10 -10.07
N LEU A 113 28.52 -25.59 -8.83
CA LEU A 113 27.63 -25.06 -7.80
C LEU A 113 28.09 -23.67 -7.30
N LEU A 114 29.40 -23.44 -7.18
CA LEU A 114 29.98 -22.13 -6.83
C LEU A 114 29.69 -21.09 -7.91
N ASP A 115 29.83 -21.49 -9.18
CA ASP A 115 29.50 -20.65 -10.36
C ASP A 115 28.00 -20.39 -10.52
N GLY A 116 27.17 -21.13 -9.77
CA GLY A 116 25.71 -21.01 -9.80
C GLY A 116 25.04 -21.73 -10.94
N ASP A 117 25.71 -22.67 -11.57
CA ASP A 117 25.20 -23.47 -12.66
C ASP A 117 24.18 -24.52 -12.20
N THR A 118 23.41 -25.03 -13.17
CA THR A 118 22.48 -26.13 -12.91
C THR A 118 23.24 -27.46 -12.96
N VAL A 119 23.22 -28.20 -11.85
CA VAL A 119 23.80 -29.53 -11.77
C VAL A 119 22.68 -30.53 -11.50
N ASP A 120 22.77 -31.73 -12.10
CA ASP A 120 21.77 -32.79 -11.95
C ASP A 120 21.55 -33.14 -10.47
N GLY A 121 20.33 -32.90 -10.00
CA GLY A 121 19.92 -33.13 -8.60
C GLY A 121 20.10 -31.93 -7.67
N PHE A 122 20.66 -30.80 -8.16
CA PHE A 122 20.80 -29.55 -7.40
C PHE A 122 20.15 -28.42 -8.17
N GLY A 123 19.43 -27.57 -7.46
CA GLY A 123 18.81 -26.40 -8.07
C GLY A 123 19.84 -25.32 -8.43
N ARG A 124 19.56 -24.55 -9.46
CA ARG A 124 20.41 -23.43 -9.91
C ARG A 124 20.62 -22.44 -8.77
N GLY A 125 21.87 -22.06 -8.52
CA GLY A 125 22.20 -21.10 -7.48
C GLY A 125 21.85 -21.50 -6.05
N SER A 126 21.61 -22.81 -5.80
CA SER A 126 21.14 -23.33 -4.50
C SER A 126 22.20 -23.27 -3.40
N LEU A 127 23.48 -23.36 -3.73
CA LEU A 127 24.57 -23.16 -2.76
C LEU A 127 24.73 -21.67 -2.49
N LEU A 128 24.72 -21.27 -1.21
CA LEU A 128 24.79 -19.87 -0.82
C LEU A 128 26.10 -19.50 -0.12
N TYR A 129 26.54 -20.34 0.80
CA TYR A 129 27.76 -20.09 1.60
C TYR A 129 28.52 -21.38 1.83
N VAL A 130 29.86 -21.23 2.02
CA VAL A 130 30.71 -22.29 2.57
C VAL A 130 31.30 -21.82 3.90
N LEU A 131 31.11 -22.58 4.94
CA LEU A 131 31.50 -22.25 6.31
C LEU A 131 32.56 -23.21 6.81
N ARG A 132 33.71 -22.72 7.30
CA ARG A 132 34.73 -23.48 7.97
C ARG A 132 34.43 -23.60 9.47
N ARG A 133 34.32 -24.82 9.95
CA ARG A 133 34.07 -25.08 11.37
C ARG A 133 35.24 -24.65 12.24
N ASP A 134 34.95 -24.07 13.39
CA ASP A 134 35.89 -23.90 14.48
C ASP A 134 36.07 -25.26 15.23
N VAL A 135 36.87 -26.15 14.67
CA VAL A 135 37.21 -27.43 15.35
C VAL A 135 38.58 -27.29 16.03
N PRO A 136 38.66 -27.39 17.37
CA PRO A 136 39.91 -27.18 18.11
C PRO A 136 41.05 -28.18 17.78
N ASP A 137 40.73 -29.36 17.21
CA ASP A 137 41.65 -30.45 16.92
C ASP A 137 41.53 -31.02 15.49
N ALA A 138 41.25 -30.18 14.49
CA ALA A 138 41.25 -30.67 13.12
C ALA A 138 42.65 -31.18 12.71
N PRO A 139 42.78 -32.39 12.13
CA PRO A 139 44.08 -32.91 11.70
C PRO A 139 44.66 -31.99 10.63
N LYS A 140 45.85 -31.44 10.88
CA LYS A 140 46.57 -30.50 9.99
C LYS A 140 46.96 -31.08 8.62
N LYS A 141 46.42 -32.21 8.20
CA LYS A 141 46.61 -32.87 6.90
C LYS A 141 45.28 -33.29 6.29
N SER A 142 44.33 -32.40 6.20
CA SER A 142 43.17 -32.59 5.34
C SER A 142 43.55 -32.22 3.90
N LEU A 143 43.13 -33.06 2.94
CA LEU A 143 43.25 -32.75 1.52
C LEU A 143 42.51 -31.42 1.25
N GLU A 144 43.27 -30.34 0.99
CA GLU A 144 42.66 -29.09 0.59
C GLU A 144 42.24 -29.18 -0.88
N LEU A 145 40.98 -28.92 -1.16
CA LEU A 145 40.45 -28.77 -2.52
C LEU A 145 40.64 -27.32 -2.92
N LYS A 146 41.49 -27.07 -3.91
CA LYS A 146 41.69 -25.73 -4.49
C LYS A 146 40.78 -25.55 -5.70
N ILE A 147 39.91 -24.56 -5.65
CA ILE A 147 39.05 -24.13 -6.74
C ILE A 147 39.26 -22.64 -6.89
N ASP A 148 39.80 -22.23 -8.05
CA ASP A 148 40.22 -20.87 -8.33
C ASP A 148 41.18 -20.33 -7.27
N GLU A 149 40.87 -19.19 -6.66
CA GLU A 149 41.67 -18.59 -5.58
C GLU A 149 41.35 -19.11 -4.19
N HIS A 150 40.30 -19.97 -4.05
CA HIS A 150 39.78 -20.43 -2.78
C HIS A 150 40.28 -21.84 -2.43
N SER A 151 40.53 -22.05 -1.15
CA SER A 151 40.99 -23.35 -0.59
C SER A 151 39.95 -23.90 0.37
N PHE A 152 39.33 -25.02 0.00
CA PHE A 152 38.28 -25.67 0.76
C PHE A 152 38.79 -26.92 1.47
N GLN A 153 38.32 -27.16 2.70
CA GLN A 153 38.55 -28.37 3.44
C GLN A 153 37.38 -29.35 3.28
N PRO A 154 37.59 -30.64 3.26
CA PRO A 154 36.50 -31.62 3.18
C PRO A 154 35.46 -31.49 4.30
N THR A 155 35.83 -30.89 5.44
CA THR A 155 34.95 -30.63 6.59
C THR A 155 34.20 -29.31 6.52
N ASP A 156 34.48 -28.48 5.54
CA ASP A 156 33.75 -27.21 5.37
C ASP A 156 32.27 -27.48 5.06
N ILE A 157 31.38 -26.73 5.71
CA ILE A 157 29.94 -26.94 5.67
C ILE A 157 29.35 -26.15 4.48
N LEU A 158 28.48 -26.80 3.72
CA LEU A 158 27.73 -26.21 2.65
C LEU A 158 26.39 -25.68 3.17
N ILE A 159 26.10 -24.41 2.97
CA ILE A 159 24.84 -23.77 3.38
C ILE A 159 23.99 -23.53 2.13
N TRP A 160 22.85 -24.18 2.10
CA TRP A 160 21.94 -24.20 0.97
C TRP A 160 20.75 -23.27 1.17
N ALA A 161 20.21 -22.78 0.05
CA ALA A 161 18.94 -22.08 0.05
C ALA A 161 17.79 -23.02 0.46
N HIS A 162 16.88 -22.53 1.26
CA HIS A 162 15.68 -23.28 1.70
C HIS A 162 14.44 -23.00 0.86
N ALA A 163 14.51 -22.07 -0.08
CA ALA A 163 13.40 -21.70 -0.95
C ALA A 163 13.93 -21.19 -2.30
N SER A 164 13.16 -21.39 -3.37
CA SER A 164 13.41 -20.71 -4.64
C SER A 164 13.13 -19.24 -4.52
N GLY A 165 13.95 -18.40 -5.17
CA GLY A 165 13.80 -16.95 -5.10
C GLY A 165 15.03 -16.20 -5.59
N ARG A 166 15.22 -14.99 -5.09
CA ARG A 166 16.43 -14.21 -5.32
C ARG A 166 17.10 -13.85 -4.01
N VAL A 167 18.41 -13.87 -4.00
CA VAL A 167 19.19 -13.33 -2.89
C VAL A 167 18.97 -11.81 -2.85
N VAL A 168 18.52 -11.30 -1.70
CA VAL A 168 18.28 -9.85 -1.51
C VAL A 168 19.54 -9.20 -0.98
N ASP A 169 20.12 -9.83 0.05
CA ASP A 169 21.29 -9.30 0.73
C ASP A 169 22.11 -10.45 1.35
N SER A 170 23.44 -10.26 1.37
CA SER A 170 24.36 -11.05 2.16
C SER A 170 24.83 -10.20 3.33
N SER A 171 24.53 -10.62 4.55
CA SER A 171 24.91 -9.90 5.76
C SER A 171 26.36 -10.19 6.20
N VAL A 172 27.06 -11.01 5.46
CA VAL A 172 28.42 -11.46 5.76
C VAL A 172 29.29 -11.48 4.51
N GLU A 173 30.60 -11.24 4.70
CA GLU A 173 31.63 -11.32 3.69
C GLU A 173 32.56 -12.51 3.95
N GLU A 174 33.41 -12.84 2.96
CA GLU A 174 34.43 -13.87 3.14
C GLU A 174 35.46 -13.45 4.20
N GLY A 175 35.78 -14.35 5.07
CA GLY A 175 36.63 -14.08 6.24
C GLY A 175 35.86 -13.70 7.52
N ASP A 176 34.56 -13.45 7.43
CA ASP A 176 33.76 -13.10 8.58
C ASP A 176 33.54 -14.29 9.49
N ARG A 177 33.54 -14.01 10.80
CA ARG A 177 33.25 -15.00 11.81
C ARG A 177 31.80 -14.94 12.23
N VAL A 178 31.10 -16.07 12.12
CA VAL A 178 29.67 -16.17 12.43
C VAL A 178 29.43 -17.16 13.58
N VAL A 179 28.35 -16.93 14.32
CA VAL A 179 27.91 -17.76 15.42
C VAL A 179 26.69 -18.56 14.99
N GLN A 180 26.54 -19.77 15.56
CA GLN A 180 25.37 -20.61 15.31
C GLN A 180 24.05 -19.83 15.50
N GLY A 181 23.15 -19.90 14.53
CA GLY A 181 21.88 -19.19 14.54
C GLY A 181 21.93 -17.71 14.07
N GLN A 182 23.13 -17.15 13.84
CA GLN A 182 23.30 -15.79 13.32
C GLN A 182 22.71 -15.70 11.91
N PRO A 183 21.92 -14.65 11.60
CA PRO A 183 21.49 -14.33 10.23
C PRO A 183 22.72 -14.05 9.35
N ILE A 184 22.83 -14.70 8.20
CA ILE A 184 23.95 -14.55 7.27
C ILE A 184 23.50 -14.10 5.87
N GLY A 185 22.21 -14.20 5.55
CA GLY A 185 21.68 -13.72 4.30
C GLY A 185 20.15 -13.77 4.26
N GLU A 186 19.59 -13.17 3.22
CA GLU A 186 18.17 -13.03 3.02
C GLU A 186 17.78 -13.45 1.59
N LEU A 187 16.81 -14.36 1.49
CA LEU A 187 16.24 -14.85 0.24
C LEU A 187 14.83 -14.35 0.08
N HIS A 188 14.55 -13.64 -1.00
CA HIS A 188 13.19 -13.26 -1.38
C HIS A 188 12.57 -14.35 -2.26
N SER A 189 11.53 -15.00 -1.75
CA SER A 189 10.82 -16.05 -2.50
C SER A 189 10.08 -15.46 -3.70
N GLU A 190 10.34 -15.95 -4.91
CA GLU A 190 9.58 -15.60 -6.12
C GLU A 190 8.20 -16.28 -6.18
N ARG A 191 7.87 -17.14 -5.23
CA ARG A 191 6.52 -17.70 -5.18
C ARG A 191 5.53 -16.58 -4.95
N THR A 192 4.73 -16.30 -5.98
CA THR A 192 3.59 -15.39 -5.91
C THR A 192 2.81 -15.67 -4.63
N GLY A 193 2.60 -14.63 -3.81
CA GLY A 193 1.84 -14.73 -2.58
C GLY A 193 0.42 -15.26 -2.82
N GLY A 194 -0.27 -15.64 -1.75
CA GLY A 194 -1.64 -16.10 -1.80
C GLY A 194 -2.64 -15.00 -2.17
N LEU A 195 -3.90 -15.21 -1.78
CA LEU A 195 -5.03 -14.32 -2.07
C LEU A 195 -4.73 -12.83 -1.82
N PHE A 196 -4.10 -12.51 -0.70
CA PHE A 196 -3.85 -11.11 -0.34
C PHE A 196 -2.82 -10.42 -1.22
N HIS A 197 -1.85 -11.16 -1.77
CA HIS A 197 -0.93 -10.63 -2.77
C HIS A 197 -1.70 -10.18 -4.03
N TYR A 198 -2.59 -11.03 -4.55
CA TYR A 198 -3.38 -10.69 -5.74
C TYR A 198 -4.37 -9.54 -5.48
N ILE A 199 -4.95 -9.47 -4.29
CA ILE A 199 -5.79 -8.33 -3.89
C ILE A 199 -4.95 -7.04 -3.85
N GLN A 200 -3.74 -7.07 -3.31
CA GLN A 200 -2.85 -5.91 -3.28
C GLN A 200 -2.44 -5.46 -4.69
N MET A 201 -2.24 -6.40 -5.62
CA MET A 201 -1.96 -6.07 -7.01
C MET A 201 -3.05 -5.19 -7.65
N GLY A 202 -4.29 -5.26 -7.19
CA GLY A 202 -5.36 -4.38 -7.64
C GLY A 202 -5.15 -2.89 -7.30
N ILE A 203 -4.37 -2.57 -6.24
CA ILE A 203 -3.89 -1.21 -5.98
C ILE A 203 -2.67 -0.90 -6.85
N LEU A 204 -1.65 -1.78 -6.82
CA LEU A 204 -0.38 -1.57 -7.53
C LEU A 204 -0.55 -1.42 -9.04
N LEU A 205 -1.50 -2.14 -9.63
CA LEU A 205 -1.88 -2.04 -11.05
C LEU A 205 -2.94 -0.97 -11.32
N GLU A 206 -3.27 -0.14 -10.31
CA GLU A 206 -4.24 0.96 -10.43
C GLU A 206 -5.64 0.53 -10.91
N LEU A 207 -6.07 -0.70 -10.60
CA LEU A 207 -7.37 -1.22 -11.04
C LEU A 207 -8.54 -0.71 -10.17
N PHE A 208 -8.37 -0.67 -8.85
CA PHE A 208 -9.46 -0.37 -7.92
C PHE A 208 -9.93 1.08 -8.00
N PRO A 209 -9.06 2.12 -8.04
CA PRO A 209 -9.52 3.50 -8.08
C PRO A 209 -10.43 3.80 -9.29
N PRO A 210 -10.07 3.46 -10.54
CA PRO A 210 -10.95 3.67 -11.68
C PRO A 210 -12.28 2.90 -11.58
N LEU A 211 -12.28 1.68 -11.06
CA LEU A 211 -13.51 0.91 -10.89
C LEU A 211 -14.45 1.50 -9.82
N ILE A 212 -13.91 2.12 -8.77
CA ILE A 212 -14.72 2.91 -7.83
C ILE A 212 -15.31 4.13 -8.54
N PHE A 213 -14.52 4.82 -9.36
CA PHE A 213 -15.00 5.96 -10.13
C PHE A 213 -16.13 5.61 -11.12
N LEU A 214 -16.14 4.39 -11.67
CA LEU A 214 -17.27 3.89 -12.44
C LEU A 214 -18.56 3.87 -11.58
N GLY A 215 -18.50 3.33 -10.38
CA GLY A 215 -19.63 3.31 -9.45
C GLY A 215 -20.06 4.70 -9.00
N VAL A 216 -19.09 5.57 -8.67
CA VAL A 216 -19.33 6.97 -8.29
C VAL A 216 -19.99 7.73 -9.44
N GLY A 217 -19.51 7.55 -10.67
CA GLY A 217 -20.11 8.16 -11.88
C GLY A 217 -21.55 7.73 -12.08
N ALA A 218 -21.84 6.44 -11.87
CA ALA A 218 -23.18 5.89 -11.93
C ALA A 218 -24.12 6.48 -10.85
N LEU A 219 -23.60 6.91 -9.71
CA LEU A 219 -24.34 7.59 -8.64
C LEU A 219 -24.50 9.09 -8.90
N THR A 220 -23.56 9.72 -9.62
CA THR A 220 -23.45 11.17 -9.75
C THR A 220 -24.50 11.76 -10.70
N ASP A 221 -25.18 12.83 -10.28
CA ASP A 221 -26.06 13.64 -11.12
C ASP A 221 -25.42 15.00 -11.44
N PHE A 222 -24.94 15.16 -12.66
CA PHE A 222 -24.38 16.43 -13.15
C PHE A 222 -25.42 17.47 -13.55
N GLY A 223 -26.73 17.16 -13.46
CA GLY A 223 -27.80 18.09 -13.76
C GLY A 223 -27.68 19.47 -13.10
N PRO A 224 -27.45 19.53 -11.75
CA PRO A 224 -27.24 20.79 -11.05
C PRO A 224 -26.06 21.60 -11.56
N LEU A 225 -24.97 20.96 -11.93
CA LEU A 225 -23.77 21.59 -12.47
C LEU A 225 -24.03 22.19 -13.86
N ILE A 226 -24.69 21.44 -14.74
CA ILE A 226 -25.07 21.89 -16.09
C ILE A 226 -26.07 23.05 -16.03
N ALA A 227 -27.01 22.98 -15.09
CA ALA A 227 -28.00 24.01 -14.89
C ALA A 227 -27.42 25.34 -14.38
N ASN A 228 -26.39 25.28 -13.56
CA ASN A 228 -25.70 26.44 -12.98
C ASN A 228 -24.16 26.23 -12.90
N PRO A 229 -23.43 26.47 -14.00
CA PRO A 229 -21.99 26.25 -14.06
C PRO A 229 -21.17 27.07 -13.04
N ARG A 230 -21.75 28.14 -12.47
CA ARG A 230 -21.07 28.96 -11.44
C ARG A 230 -20.69 28.15 -10.18
N VAL A 231 -21.39 27.04 -9.91
CA VAL A 231 -21.06 26.15 -8.77
C VAL A 231 -19.69 25.46 -8.92
N LEU A 232 -19.14 25.41 -10.15
CA LEU A 232 -17.74 24.97 -10.36
C LEU A 232 -16.73 25.79 -9.58
N LEU A 233 -17.01 27.10 -9.38
CA LEU A 233 -16.13 27.97 -8.58
C LEU A 233 -16.05 27.52 -7.11
N LEU A 234 -17.09 26.89 -6.57
CA LEU A 234 -17.08 26.36 -5.21
C LEU A 234 -16.15 25.15 -5.11
N GLY A 235 -16.24 24.24 -6.09
CA GLY A 235 -15.31 23.11 -6.18
C GLY A 235 -13.86 23.57 -6.38
N ALA A 236 -13.64 24.57 -7.26
CA ALA A 236 -12.32 25.15 -7.46
C ALA A 236 -11.75 25.77 -6.17
N ALA A 237 -12.60 26.45 -5.39
CA ALA A 237 -12.18 27.01 -4.10
C ALA A 237 -11.87 25.92 -3.06
N ALA A 238 -12.59 24.81 -3.04
CA ALA A 238 -12.30 23.68 -2.15
C ALA A 238 -10.90 23.09 -2.40
N GLN A 239 -10.35 23.21 -3.65
CA GLN A 239 -8.99 22.76 -3.98
C GLN A 239 -7.88 23.55 -3.23
N PHE A 240 -8.21 24.68 -2.57
CA PHE A 240 -7.26 25.30 -1.64
C PHE A 240 -6.84 24.35 -0.51
N GLY A 241 -7.64 23.33 -0.18
CA GLY A 241 -7.25 22.24 0.70
C GLY A 241 -6.04 21.47 0.16
N VAL A 242 -6.02 21.15 -1.14
CA VAL A 242 -4.91 20.45 -1.81
C VAL A 242 -3.64 21.30 -1.75
N PHE A 243 -3.73 22.58 -2.15
CA PHE A 243 -2.56 23.48 -2.13
C PHE A 243 -2.03 23.71 -0.71
N GLY A 244 -2.92 23.89 0.26
CA GLY A 244 -2.53 24.07 1.67
C GLY A 244 -1.81 22.84 2.21
N THR A 245 -2.29 21.64 1.89
CA THR A 245 -1.67 20.38 2.30
C THR A 245 -0.34 20.15 1.61
N PHE A 246 -0.24 20.43 0.32
CA PHE A 246 1.01 20.38 -0.44
C PHE A 246 2.08 21.28 0.20
N MET A 247 1.75 22.54 0.45
CA MET A 247 2.67 23.49 1.09
C MET A 247 3.06 23.03 2.50
N GLY A 248 2.09 22.54 3.28
CA GLY A 248 2.35 22.00 4.60
C GLY A 248 3.28 20.79 4.58
N ALA A 249 3.13 19.90 3.61
CA ALA A 249 4.01 18.73 3.42
C ALA A 249 5.44 19.17 3.06
N GLN A 250 5.61 20.15 2.17
CA GLN A 250 6.92 20.71 1.88
C GLN A 250 7.58 21.37 3.11
N MET A 251 6.80 22.07 3.94
CA MET A 251 7.31 22.65 5.19
C MET A 251 7.75 21.58 6.20
N LEU A 252 7.18 20.39 6.14
CA LEU A 252 7.61 19.22 6.95
C LEU A 252 8.82 18.50 6.36
N GLY A 253 9.34 18.93 5.20
CA GLY A 253 10.55 18.39 4.57
C GLY A 253 10.32 17.21 3.62
N PHE A 254 9.09 16.95 3.19
CA PHE A 254 8.82 15.95 2.16
C PHE A 254 9.30 16.41 0.77
N SER A 255 9.68 15.46 -0.10
CA SER A 255 10.01 15.74 -1.50
C SER A 255 8.80 16.33 -2.25
N THR A 256 9.03 16.90 -3.42
CA THR A 256 7.94 17.48 -4.24
C THR A 256 6.92 16.44 -4.65
N GLU A 257 7.38 15.24 -5.04
CA GLU A 257 6.55 14.10 -5.41
C GLU A 257 5.71 13.62 -4.23
N ALA A 258 6.36 13.39 -3.07
CA ALA A 258 5.69 13.01 -1.84
C ALA A 258 4.70 14.10 -1.38
N SER A 259 5.07 15.38 -1.45
CA SER A 259 4.17 16.50 -1.12
C SER A 259 2.97 16.57 -2.05
N SER A 260 3.14 16.25 -3.33
CA SER A 260 2.04 16.19 -4.31
C SER A 260 1.08 15.05 -3.98
N ALA A 261 1.61 13.88 -3.64
CA ALA A 261 0.81 12.73 -3.20
C ALA A 261 0.07 13.00 -1.88
N ILE A 262 0.71 13.65 -0.91
CA ILE A 262 0.08 14.06 0.36
C ILE A 262 -0.96 15.16 0.13
N GLY A 263 -0.66 16.10 -0.76
CA GLY A 263 -1.51 17.24 -1.08
C GLY A 263 -2.93 16.84 -1.48
N ILE A 264 -3.07 15.75 -2.25
CA ILE A 264 -4.36 15.30 -2.78
C ILE A 264 -5.36 14.91 -1.68
N ILE A 265 -4.89 14.60 -0.46
CA ILE A 265 -5.76 14.34 0.70
C ILE A 265 -6.72 15.51 0.93
N GLY A 266 -6.26 16.74 0.66
CA GLY A 266 -7.07 17.96 0.77
C GLY A 266 -8.22 18.07 -0.24
N GLY A 267 -8.22 17.25 -1.29
CA GLY A 267 -9.33 17.13 -2.24
C GLY A 267 -10.49 16.29 -1.74
N ALA A 268 -10.35 15.63 -0.58
CA ALA A 268 -11.34 14.74 0.02
C ALA A 268 -11.78 13.59 -0.89
N ASP A 269 -10.85 13.05 -1.68
CA ASP A 269 -11.09 11.96 -2.62
C ASP A 269 -10.13 10.79 -2.33
N GLY A 270 -10.64 9.77 -1.67
CA GLY A 270 -9.86 8.59 -1.26
C GLY A 270 -9.27 7.81 -2.43
N PRO A 271 -10.07 7.41 -3.44
CA PRO A 271 -9.57 6.69 -4.61
C PRO A 271 -8.48 7.44 -5.38
N THR A 272 -8.64 8.75 -5.60
CA THR A 272 -7.62 9.59 -6.24
C THR A 272 -6.35 9.68 -5.38
N SER A 273 -6.50 9.74 -4.06
CA SER A 273 -5.34 9.75 -3.14
C SER A 273 -4.51 8.47 -3.26
N ILE A 274 -5.15 7.30 -3.38
CA ILE A 274 -4.46 6.02 -3.61
C ILE A 274 -3.79 6.00 -4.98
N PHE A 275 -4.52 6.41 -6.03
CA PHE A 275 -4.00 6.44 -7.39
C PHE A 275 -2.72 7.30 -7.47
N LEU A 276 -2.78 8.51 -6.95
CA LEU A 276 -1.67 9.44 -7.02
C LEU A 276 -0.51 9.03 -6.10
N ALA A 277 -0.79 8.49 -4.90
CA ALA A 277 0.23 7.98 -4.00
C ALA A 277 0.97 6.78 -4.60
N ASN A 278 0.26 5.87 -5.28
CA ASN A 278 0.89 4.74 -5.97
C ASN A 278 1.84 5.20 -7.09
N ALA A 279 1.46 6.25 -7.83
CA ALA A 279 2.24 6.77 -8.93
C ALA A 279 3.45 7.63 -8.50
N LEU A 280 3.31 8.46 -7.45
CA LEU A 280 4.30 9.48 -7.08
C LEU A 280 5.11 9.15 -5.82
N ALA A 281 4.55 8.42 -4.87
CA ALA A 281 5.18 8.10 -3.58
C ALA A 281 4.67 6.75 -3.03
N PRO A 282 5.02 5.63 -3.69
CA PRO A 282 4.53 4.29 -3.31
C PRO A 282 4.85 3.92 -1.85
N GLU A 283 5.95 4.42 -1.31
CA GLU A 283 6.37 4.22 0.08
C GLU A 283 5.42 4.90 1.09
N LEU A 284 4.71 5.95 0.67
CA LEU A 284 3.72 6.67 1.48
C LEU A 284 2.27 6.26 1.19
N LEU A 285 2.06 5.25 0.33
CA LEU A 285 0.72 4.78 -0.05
C LEU A 285 -0.14 4.44 1.18
N ALA A 286 0.41 3.68 2.13
CA ALA A 286 -0.30 3.28 3.33
C ALA A 286 -0.70 4.48 4.23
N PRO A 287 0.24 5.37 4.65
CA PRO A 287 -0.11 6.56 5.41
C PRO A 287 -1.13 7.47 4.72
N ILE A 288 -0.96 7.71 3.41
CA ILE A 288 -1.85 8.59 2.64
C ILE A 288 -3.25 7.98 2.54
N ALA A 289 -3.35 6.69 2.21
CA ALA A 289 -4.63 6.01 2.11
C ALA A 289 -5.39 6.02 3.45
N VAL A 290 -4.69 5.70 4.55
CA VAL A 290 -5.29 5.73 5.89
C VAL A 290 -5.72 7.15 6.26
N ALA A 291 -4.89 8.15 6.01
CA ALA A 291 -5.24 9.55 6.25
C ALA A 291 -6.50 9.92 5.47
N ALA A 292 -6.52 9.74 4.13
CA ALA A 292 -7.63 10.09 3.27
C ALA A 292 -8.96 9.47 3.73
N TYR A 293 -8.95 8.17 4.03
CA TYR A 293 -10.18 7.47 4.40
C TYR A 293 -10.61 7.69 5.87
N SER A 294 -9.65 7.78 6.81
CA SER A 294 -9.98 8.07 8.20
C SER A 294 -10.61 9.46 8.35
N TYR A 295 -10.13 10.44 7.55
CA TYR A 295 -10.68 11.79 7.62
C TYR A 295 -12.02 11.92 6.90
N MET A 296 -12.27 11.21 5.82
CA MET A 296 -13.61 11.11 5.24
C MET A 296 -14.62 10.67 6.30
N ALA A 297 -14.24 9.74 7.17
CA ALA A 297 -15.06 9.32 8.29
C ALA A 297 -15.25 10.42 9.36
N LEU A 298 -14.29 11.33 9.52
CA LEU A 298 -14.34 12.42 10.49
C LEU A 298 -14.97 13.70 9.94
N VAL A 299 -15.26 13.80 8.65
CA VAL A 299 -15.92 14.95 8.00
C VAL A 299 -17.17 15.41 8.77
N PRO A 300 -18.10 14.52 9.19
CA PRO A 300 -19.26 14.94 9.96
C PRO A 300 -18.96 15.61 11.30
N VAL A 301 -17.74 15.45 11.80
CA VAL A 301 -17.26 16.08 13.05
C VAL A 301 -16.51 17.38 12.77
N ILE A 302 -15.66 17.39 11.72
CA ILE A 302 -14.78 18.50 11.37
C ILE A 302 -15.55 19.65 10.71
N GLN A 303 -16.42 19.36 9.76
CA GLN A 303 -17.11 20.39 8.96
C GLN A 303 -18.09 21.26 9.77
N PRO A 304 -19.02 20.71 10.60
CA PRO A 304 -20.04 21.51 11.24
C PRO A 304 -19.51 22.67 12.12
N PRO A 305 -18.45 22.53 12.92
CA PRO A 305 -17.87 23.65 13.66
C PRO A 305 -17.37 24.77 12.75
N ILE A 306 -16.67 24.42 11.67
CA ILE A 306 -16.13 25.38 10.69
C ILE A 306 -17.27 26.10 9.98
N MET A 307 -18.26 25.37 9.49
CA MET A 307 -19.45 25.91 8.84
C MET A 307 -20.21 26.88 9.78
N ARG A 308 -20.37 26.51 11.05
CA ARG A 308 -21.02 27.36 12.05
C ARG A 308 -20.21 28.61 12.37
N GLY A 309 -18.91 28.51 12.46
CA GLY A 309 -18.02 29.62 12.73
C GLY A 309 -17.98 30.64 11.58
N LEU A 310 -18.02 30.16 10.36
CA LEU A 310 -17.93 30.99 9.15
C LEU A 310 -19.27 31.53 8.65
N THR A 311 -20.42 31.05 9.13
CA THR A 311 -21.73 31.47 8.62
C THR A 311 -22.67 31.95 9.72
N SER A 312 -23.42 33.01 9.44
CA SER A 312 -24.49 33.53 10.31
C SER A 312 -25.78 32.70 10.16
N MET A 313 -26.67 32.79 11.18
CA MET A 313 -28.00 32.16 11.10
C MET A 313 -28.85 32.67 9.92
N LYS A 314 -28.65 33.92 9.50
CA LYS A 314 -29.36 34.49 8.34
C LYS A 314 -28.88 33.85 7.05
N GLU A 315 -27.57 33.66 6.88
CA GLU A 315 -26.97 33.01 5.71
C GLU A 315 -27.38 31.56 5.59
N ARG A 316 -27.41 30.82 6.68
CA ARG A 316 -27.82 29.40 6.72
C ARG A 316 -29.28 29.16 6.35
N LYS A 317 -30.14 30.16 6.52
CA LYS A 317 -31.57 30.11 6.16
C LYS A 317 -31.86 30.52 4.72
N ILE A 318 -30.87 30.88 3.92
CA ILE A 318 -31.08 31.25 2.52
C ILE A 318 -31.64 30.06 1.76
N ARG A 319 -32.83 30.23 1.16
CA ARG A 319 -33.45 29.26 0.26
C ARG A 319 -32.98 29.53 -1.16
N MET A 320 -32.44 28.48 -1.79
CA MET A 320 -31.98 28.58 -3.18
C MET A 320 -33.15 28.36 -4.13
N ASN A 321 -33.14 29.05 -5.27
CA ASN A 321 -34.14 28.88 -6.31
C ASN A 321 -34.02 27.52 -6.99
N ARG A 322 -35.14 27.03 -7.54
CA ARG A 322 -35.13 25.80 -8.35
C ARG A 322 -34.25 26.00 -9.58
N LEU A 323 -33.44 25.01 -9.86
CA LEU A 323 -32.61 24.97 -11.06
C LEU A 323 -33.50 24.70 -12.30
N ARG A 324 -33.05 25.13 -13.48
CA ARG A 324 -33.71 24.75 -14.72
C ARG A 324 -33.65 23.22 -14.92
N PRO A 325 -34.67 22.63 -15.52
CA PRO A 325 -34.58 21.23 -15.93
C PRO A 325 -33.50 21.07 -17.00
N VAL A 326 -32.68 20.04 -16.89
CA VAL A 326 -31.64 19.68 -17.86
C VAL A 326 -32.13 18.48 -18.65
N SER A 327 -32.06 18.57 -19.98
CA SER A 327 -32.47 17.48 -20.84
C SER A 327 -31.49 16.30 -20.80
N ARG A 328 -31.98 15.12 -21.15
CA ARG A 328 -31.14 13.90 -21.22
C ARG A 328 -30.00 14.10 -22.23
N LEU A 329 -30.26 14.70 -23.37
CA LEU A 329 -29.25 14.94 -24.40
C LEU A 329 -28.14 15.87 -23.88
N GLU A 330 -28.50 16.96 -23.16
CA GLU A 330 -27.52 17.84 -22.54
C GLU A 330 -26.58 17.08 -21.59
N LYS A 331 -27.10 16.17 -20.77
CA LYS A 331 -26.30 15.36 -19.83
C LYS A 331 -25.37 14.41 -20.56
N LEU A 332 -25.83 13.72 -21.60
CA LEU A 332 -25.01 12.81 -22.40
C LEU A 332 -23.89 13.56 -23.15
N VAL A 333 -24.21 14.65 -23.80
CA VAL A 333 -23.25 15.49 -24.53
C VAL A 333 -22.22 16.10 -23.56
N PHE A 334 -22.69 16.58 -22.40
CA PHE A 334 -21.81 17.08 -21.35
C PHE A 334 -20.78 16.00 -20.92
N GLY A 335 -21.22 14.77 -20.66
CA GLY A 335 -20.34 13.66 -20.28
C GLY A 335 -19.25 13.39 -21.31
N VAL A 336 -19.61 13.38 -22.61
CA VAL A 336 -18.66 13.18 -23.70
C VAL A 336 -17.67 14.34 -23.83
N ILE A 337 -18.16 15.59 -23.78
CA ILE A 337 -17.32 16.79 -23.86
C ILE A 337 -16.32 16.82 -22.69
N VAL A 338 -16.80 16.60 -21.47
CA VAL A 338 -15.91 16.58 -20.27
C VAL A 338 -14.86 15.48 -20.40
N THR A 339 -15.24 14.27 -20.81
CA THR A 339 -14.30 13.18 -21.03
C THR A 339 -13.19 13.59 -21.99
N ILE A 340 -13.55 14.05 -23.19
CA ILE A 340 -12.57 14.43 -24.22
C ILE A 340 -11.69 15.59 -23.73
N THR A 341 -12.31 16.66 -23.22
CA THR A 341 -11.57 17.85 -22.81
C THR A 341 -10.61 17.58 -21.67
N CYS A 342 -11.08 16.89 -20.62
CA CYS A 342 -10.23 16.62 -19.45
C CYS A 342 -9.10 15.65 -19.76
N ILE A 343 -9.33 14.61 -20.57
CA ILE A 343 -8.29 13.66 -20.96
C ILE A 343 -7.25 14.32 -21.88
N LEU A 344 -7.66 15.22 -22.77
CA LEU A 344 -6.71 15.96 -23.59
C LEU A 344 -5.86 16.95 -22.78
N LEU A 345 -6.43 17.54 -21.72
CA LEU A 345 -5.71 18.46 -20.83
C LEU A 345 -4.79 17.73 -19.86
N VAL A 346 -5.23 16.59 -19.33
CA VAL A 346 -4.50 15.82 -18.32
C VAL A 346 -4.54 14.32 -18.67
N PRO A 347 -3.71 13.87 -19.64
CA PRO A 347 -3.73 12.48 -20.11
C PRO A 347 -3.57 11.43 -19.00
N PRO A 348 -2.74 11.61 -17.95
CA PRO A 348 -2.61 10.62 -16.89
C PRO A 348 -3.89 10.39 -16.06
N ALA A 349 -4.82 11.34 -16.06
CA ALA A 349 -6.11 11.20 -15.37
C ALA A 349 -7.16 10.41 -16.17
N SER A 350 -6.81 9.93 -17.38
CA SER A 350 -7.74 9.23 -18.27
C SER A 350 -8.43 8.01 -17.64
N PRO A 351 -7.79 7.15 -16.83
CA PRO A 351 -8.49 6.03 -16.23
C PRO A 351 -9.58 6.48 -15.24
N LEU A 352 -9.30 7.49 -14.41
CA LEU A 352 -10.25 7.99 -13.41
C LEU A 352 -11.42 8.74 -14.06
N ILE A 353 -11.12 9.72 -14.91
CA ILE A 353 -12.13 10.55 -15.57
C ILE A 353 -12.95 9.71 -16.57
N GLY A 354 -12.29 8.84 -17.33
CA GLY A 354 -12.96 7.97 -18.28
C GLY A 354 -13.97 7.06 -17.60
N MET A 355 -13.60 6.43 -16.49
CA MET A 355 -14.50 5.54 -15.75
C MET A 355 -15.62 6.30 -15.02
N LEU A 356 -15.33 7.49 -14.47
CA LEU A 356 -16.35 8.37 -13.89
C LEU A 356 -17.42 8.73 -14.91
N MET A 357 -17.00 9.20 -16.08
CA MET A 357 -17.92 9.62 -17.13
C MET A 357 -18.61 8.45 -17.80
N PHE A 358 -17.94 7.29 -17.89
CA PHE A 358 -18.58 6.05 -18.35
C PHE A 358 -19.71 5.61 -17.39
N GLY A 359 -19.48 5.63 -16.09
CA GLY A 359 -20.53 5.36 -15.10
C GLY A 359 -21.70 6.32 -15.21
N ASN A 360 -21.44 7.62 -15.37
CA ASN A 360 -22.47 8.62 -15.56
C ASN A 360 -23.23 8.40 -16.88
N PHE A 361 -22.54 8.01 -17.94
CA PHE A 361 -23.17 7.67 -19.22
C PHE A 361 -24.14 6.49 -19.09
N LEU A 362 -23.74 5.41 -18.36
CA LEU A 362 -24.62 4.28 -18.07
C LEU A 362 -25.91 4.70 -17.36
N ARG A 363 -25.81 5.68 -16.45
CA ARG A 363 -26.96 6.25 -15.74
C ARG A 363 -27.89 7.04 -16.66
N GLU A 364 -27.32 7.98 -17.42
CA GLU A 364 -28.09 8.96 -18.16
C GLU A 364 -28.65 8.39 -19.48
N CYS A 365 -28.01 7.36 -20.05
CA CYS A 365 -28.52 6.73 -21.28
C CYS A 365 -29.82 5.92 -21.09
N LYS A 366 -30.17 5.53 -19.86
CA LYS A 366 -31.39 4.81 -19.45
C LYS A 366 -31.71 3.50 -20.17
N VAL A 367 -30.89 3.09 -21.14
CA VAL A 367 -31.04 1.81 -21.85
C VAL A 367 -30.19 0.70 -21.20
N THR A 368 -29.28 1.07 -20.33
CA THR A 368 -28.37 0.20 -19.59
C THR A 368 -28.66 0.17 -18.09
N GLU A 369 -29.95 0.26 -17.69
CA GLU A 369 -30.33 0.37 -16.27
C GLU A 369 -29.81 -0.79 -15.43
N ARG A 370 -29.74 -1.99 -16.01
CA ARG A 370 -29.19 -3.18 -15.32
C ARG A 370 -27.69 -3.01 -15.03
N LEU A 371 -26.89 -2.48 -15.96
CA LEU A 371 -25.47 -2.21 -15.74
C LEU A 371 -25.27 -1.05 -14.76
N ASN A 372 -26.10 -0.03 -14.86
CA ASN A 372 -26.08 1.08 -13.92
C ASN A 372 -26.31 0.62 -12.48
N LYS A 373 -27.32 -0.23 -12.24
CA LYS A 373 -27.59 -0.80 -10.91
C LYS A 373 -26.42 -1.65 -10.40
N ALA A 374 -25.86 -2.49 -11.27
CA ALA A 374 -24.70 -3.30 -10.91
C ALA A 374 -23.48 -2.44 -10.56
N ALA A 375 -23.22 -1.35 -11.27
CA ALA A 375 -22.13 -0.43 -10.97
C ALA A 375 -22.35 0.31 -9.64
N GLN A 376 -23.58 0.74 -9.37
CA GLN A 376 -23.92 1.51 -8.15
C GLN A 376 -23.89 0.70 -6.87
N ASN A 377 -24.15 -0.61 -6.92
CA ASN A 377 -24.31 -1.46 -5.74
C ASN A 377 -23.25 -2.55 -5.69
N GLU A 378 -23.34 -3.54 -6.58
CA GLU A 378 -22.53 -4.75 -6.47
C GLU A 378 -21.04 -4.46 -6.73
N LEU A 379 -20.72 -3.78 -7.81
CA LEU A 379 -19.34 -3.52 -8.21
C LEU A 379 -18.63 -2.63 -7.19
N ILE A 380 -19.23 -1.49 -6.83
CA ILE A 380 -18.61 -0.55 -5.88
C ILE A 380 -18.37 -1.21 -4.53
N ASN A 381 -19.31 -2.05 -4.04
CA ASN A 381 -19.19 -2.74 -2.77
C ASN A 381 -18.08 -3.79 -2.80
N VAL A 382 -17.99 -4.61 -3.84
CA VAL A 382 -16.94 -5.62 -4.01
C VAL A 382 -15.56 -4.96 -4.07
N ILE A 383 -15.42 -3.91 -4.89
CA ILE A 383 -14.15 -3.20 -5.02
C ILE A 383 -13.78 -2.49 -3.71
N THR A 384 -14.75 -1.95 -2.97
CA THR A 384 -14.51 -1.32 -1.67
C THR A 384 -13.98 -2.32 -0.63
N ILE A 385 -14.48 -3.56 -0.63
CA ILE A 385 -13.95 -4.62 0.24
C ILE A 385 -12.49 -4.90 -0.09
N PHE A 386 -12.17 -5.11 -1.37
CA PHE A 386 -10.81 -5.43 -1.80
C PHE A 386 -9.85 -4.26 -1.59
N LEU A 387 -10.26 -3.05 -1.94
CA LEU A 387 -9.47 -1.83 -1.73
C LEU A 387 -9.19 -1.61 -0.24
N GLY A 388 -10.24 -1.63 0.59
CA GLY A 388 -10.09 -1.45 2.03
C GLY A 388 -9.19 -2.50 2.66
N THR A 389 -9.37 -3.78 2.32
CA THR A 389 -8.52 -4.86 2.80
C THR A 389 -7.06 -4.67 2.37
N SER A 390 -6.82 -4.32 1.09
CA SER A 390 -5.48 -4.03 0.58
C SER A 390 -4.80 -2.89 1.32
N VAL A 391 -5.51 -1.77 1.52
CA VAL A 391 -4.99 -0.63 2.31
C VAL A 391 -4.67 -1.06 3.73
N GLY A 392 -5.58 -1.81 4.37
CA GLY A 392 -5.36 -2.32 5.72
C GLY A 392 -4.11 -3.20 5.84
N ILE A 393 -3.88 -4.08 4.87
CA ILE A 393 -2.70 -4.97 4.86
C ILE A 393 -1.38 -4.18 4.78
N THR A 394 -1.37 -2.99 4.19
CA THR A 394 -0.17 -2.14 4.17
C THR A 394 0.11 -1.42 5.49
N MET A 395 -0.84 -1.45 6.47
CA MET A 395 -0.73 -0.79 7.78
C MET A 395 0.07 -1.63 8.78
N THR A 396 1.30 -1.98 8.47
CA THR A 396 2.20 -2.66 9.42
C THR A 396 2.76 -1.67 10.45
N GLY A 397 3.03 -2.14 11.68
CA GLY A 397 3.46 -1.27 12.78
C GLY A 397 4.77 -0.51 12.50
N ASP A 398 5.71 -1.15 11.79
CA ASP A 398 6.99 -0.55 11.39
C ASP A 398 6.86 0.58 10.38
N ARG A 399 5.84 0.53 9.51
CA ARG A 399 5.55 1.57 8.50
C ARG A 399 4.64 2.65 9.03
N PHE A 400 3.62 2.26 9.80
CA PHE A 400 2.57 3.18 10.24
C PHE A 400 2.98 4.06 11.43
N LEU A 401 3.82 3.55 12.34
CA LEU A 401 4.24 4.29 13.57
C LEU A 401 5.47 5.18 13.34
N ARG A 402 5.62 5.72 12.14
CA ARG A 402 6.69 6.67 11.80
C ARG A 402 6.25 8.12 12.04
N ARG A 403 7.22 9.01 12.26
CA ARG A 403 6.94 10.46 12.44
C ARG A 403 6.30 11.07 11.20
N GLU A 404 6.70 10.63 10.01
CA GLU A 404 6.13 11.04 8.73
C GLU A 404 4.64 10.76 8.66
N THR A 405 4.21 9.57 9.08
CA THR A 405 2.80 9.17 9.13
C THR A 405 1.98 10.09 10.03
N LEU A 406 2.49 10.42 11.22
CA LEU A 406 1.83 11.35 12.14
C LEU A 406 1.71 12.74 11.53
N GLY A 407 2.74 13.22 10.83
CA GLY A 407 2.73 14.47 10.08
C GLY A 407 1.64 14.49 9.01
N ILE A 408 1.54 13.42 8.20
CA ILE A 408 0.50 13.25 7.17
C ILE A 408 -0.90 13.25 7.79
N LEU A 409 -1.05 12.57 8.93
CA LEU A 409 -2.31 12.54 9.67
C LEU A 409 -2.73 13.96 10.14
N VAL A 410 -1.86 14.73 10.70
CA VAL A 410 -2.16 16.13 11.12
C VAL A 410 -2.50 17.00 9.92
N LEU A 411 -1.72 16.92 8.85
CA LEU A 411 -1.97 17.66 7.61
C LEU A 411 -3.34 17.34 7.02
N GLY A 412 -3.78 16.10 7.05
CA GLY A 412 -5.09 15.70 6.56
C GLY A 412 -6.24 16.41 7.29
N VAL A 413 -6.21 16.50 8.64
CA VAL A 413 -7.23 17.27 9.41
C VAL A 413 -7.25 18.73 8.99
N LEU A 414 -6.07 19.35 8.88
CA LEU A 414 -5.94 20.75 8.46
C LEU A 414 -6.45 20.95 7.03
N ALA A 415 -6.14 20.01 6.13
CA ALA A 415 -6.57 20.02 4.74
C ALA A 415 -8.08 20.12 4.60
N PHE A 416 -8.81 19.26 5.29
CA PHE A 416 -10.28 19.29 5.29
C PHE A 416 -10.83 20.57 5.90
N GLY A 417 -10.17 21.09 6.92
CA GLY A 417 -10.51 22.38 7.51
C GLY A 417 -10.38 23.53 6.50
N ILE A 418 -9.25 23.58 5.78
CA ILE A 418 -8.97 24.58 4.75
C ILE A 418 -9.95 24.43 3.58
N ALA A 419 -10.18 23.22 3.07
CA ALA A 419 -11.11 22.97 1.98
C ALA A 419 -12.53 23.43 2.31
N THR A 420 -13.04 23.05 3.49
CA THR A 420 -14.36 23.49 3.97
C THR A 420 -14.44 25.01 4.12
N ALA A 421 -13.43 25.63 4.73
CA ALA A 421 -13.40 27.07 4.95
C ALA A 421 -13.38 27.85 3.63
N SER A 422 -12.51 27.46 2.71
CA SER A 422 -12.35 28.13 1.40
C SER A 422 -13.61 28.01 0.54
N GLY A 423 -14.26 26.85 0.51
CA GLY A 423 -15.52 26.67 -0.24
C GLY A 423 -16.66 27.52 0.34
N VAL A 424 -16.82 27.56 1.67
CA VAL A 424 -17.80 28.43 2.34
C VAL A 424 -17.52 29.93 2.08
N LEU A 425 -16.25 30.35 2.19
CA LEU A 425 -15.84 31.73 1.93
C LEU A 425 -16.06 32.12 0.47
N MET A 426 -15.80 31.21 -0.48
CA MET A 426 -16.09 31.46 -1.88
C MET A 426 -17.58 31.64 -2.14
N ALA A 427 -18.44 30.83 -1.53
CA ALA A 427 -19.88 31.00 -1.64
C ALA A 427 -20.34 32.36 -1.10
N LYS A 428 -19.73 32.84 0.02
CA LYS A 428 -19.99 34.18 0.55
C LYS A 428 -19.49 35.28 -0.41
N PHE A 429 -18.30 35.09 -0.98
CA PHE A 429 -17.74 36.01 -1.97
C PHE A 429 -18.65 36.11 -3.22
N MET A 430 -19.11 34.98 -3.73
CA MET A 430 -20.05 34.96 -4.85
C MET A 430 -21.35 35.73 -4.54
N ASN A 431 -21.83 35.66 -3.30
CA ASN A 431 -23.02 36.36 -2.84
C ASN A 431 -22.87 37.90 -2.85
N LEU A 432 -21.68 38.46 -2.97
CA LEU A 432 -21.47 39.90 -3.14
C LEU A 432 -21.86 40.35 -4.54
N PHE A 433 -21.71 39.47 -5.54
CA PHE A 433 -21.96 39.79 -6.97
C PHE A 433 -23.24 39.17 -7.53
N CYS A 434 -23.85 38.23 -6.81
CA CYS A 434 -25.03 37.52 -7.26
C CYS A 434 -26.32 38.19 -6.77
N LYS A 435 -27.24 38.50 -7.69
CA LYS A 435 -28.61 38.99 -7.35
C LYS A 435 -29.39 37.91 -6.56
N ASN A 436 -29.29 36.64 -7.01
CA ASN A 436 -29.87 35.49 -6.32
C ASN A 436 -28.82 34.89 -5.41
N LYS A 437 -29.00 35.09 -4.12
CA LYS A 437 -28.04 34.57 -3.10
C LYS A 437 -28.09 33.06 -3.02
N ILE A 438 -26.90 32.46 -2.96
CA ILE A 438 -26.70 31.02 -2.69
C ILE A 438 -26.44 30.81 -1.20
N ASN A 439 -26.89 29.69 -0.68
CA ASN A 439 -26.58 29.30 0.69
C ASN A 439 -25.09 28.97 0.81
N PRO A 440 -24.30 29.66 1.68
CA PRO A 440 -22.88 29.43 1.79
C PRO A 440 -22.50 27.97 2.18
N LEU A 441 -23.41 27.25 2.81
CA LEU A 441 -23.18 25.85 3.20
C LEU A 441 -23.01 24.90 2.02
N ILE A 442 -23.40 25.30 0.80
CA ILE A 442 -23.19 24.48 -0.40
C ILE A 442 -21.71 24.41 -0.82
N GLY A 443 -20.89 25.32 -0.30
CA GLY A 443 -19.46 25.36 -0.57
C GLY A 443 -18.62 24.48 0.36
N SER A 444 -19.24 23.87 1.39
CA SER A 444 -18.53 23.07 2.37
C SER A 444 -18.33 21.63 1.92
#